data_c5125d6a6134b811d049c0119230c775
#
_entry.id   c5125d6a6134b811d049c0119230c775
#
_cell.length_a   1.000
_cell.length_b   1.000
_cell.length_c   1.000
_cell.angle_alpha   90.00
_cell.angle_beta   90.00
_cell.angle_gamma   90.00
#
_symmetry.space_group_name_H-M   'P 1'
#
loop_
_entity.id
_entity.type
_entity.pdbx_description
1 polymer ?
#
loop_
_entity_poly.entity_id
_entity_poly.type
_entity_poly.pdbx_seq_one_letter_code
_entity_poly.pdbx_strand_id
1 'polypeptide(L)'
;PTSGLRIPGTLRAAQFLLSSEAFLETHRPEVVVQFGAAPTSRAGLGLVGAASRLLIVDPDDLVADPHGRAEHRFAVHAGQLAHGAVDRLPERTCGAWLETWLEADELGRDAVDATIDASDEPYEGRIARDVAASLPEGSALVVGSSMPVRDLDAYMLPRHGLRVLANRGASGID
;
A
#
# COMPACT_ATOMS: atom_id res chain seq x y z
N PRO A 1 5.28 2.94 1.85
CA PRO A 1 6.32 3.26 0.86
C PRO A 1 7.64 2.50 1.07
N THR A 2 7.96 2.09 2.31
CA THR A 2 9.24 1.43 2.65
C THR A 2 9.37 -0.03 2.23
N SER A 3 8.30 -0.66 1.78
CA SER A 3 8.33 -2.06 1.31
C SER A 3 9.11 -2.29 0.01
N GLY A 4 9.36 -1.22 -0.75
CA GLY A 4 9.92 -1.31 -2.09
C GLY A 4 8.94 -1.82 -3.16
N LEU A 5 7.69 -2.10 -2.79
CA LEU A 5 6.68 -2.67 -3.68
C LEU A 5 5.76 -1.61 -4.31
N ARG A 6 6.02 -0.32 -4.09
CA ARG A 6 5.28 0.75 -4.77
C ARG A 6 5.83 0.97 -6.19
N ILE A 7 5.57 0.02 -7.03
CA ILE A 7 6.05 -0.09 -8.40
C ILE A 7 4.86 -0.01 -9.38
N PRO A 8 5.08 0.26 -10.68
CA PRO A 8 4.04 0.20 -11.69
C PRO A 8 3.26 -1.13 -11.64
N GLY A 9 1.94 -1.04 -11.76
CA GLY A 9 1.02 -2.18 -11.58
C GLY A 9 0.43 -2.32 -10.18
N THR A 10 0.86 -1.50 -9.21
CA THR A 10 0.19 -1.38 -7.90
C THR A 10 -0.80 -0.22 -7.90
N LEU A 11 -1.81 -0.28 -7.03
CA LEU A 11 -2.79 0.80 -6.90
C LEU A 11 -2.13 2.10 -6.44
N ARG A 12 -2.50 3.21 -7.11
CA ARG A 12 -1.96 4.55 -6.90
C ARG A 12 -2.74 5.32 -5.83
N ALA A 13 -4.05 5.06 -5.75
CA ALA A 13 -5.00 5.73 -4.86
C ALA A 13 -5.52 4.81 -3.74
N ALA A 14 -4.81 3.70 -3.43
CA ALA A 14 -5.28 2.67 -2.49
C ALA A 14 -5.76 3.24 -1.14
N GLN A 15 -5.05 4.21 -0.56
CA GLN A 15 -5.43 4.84 0.70
C GLN A 15 -6.81 5.49 0.66
N PHE A 16 -7.12 6.14 -0.46
CA PHE A 16 -8.39 6.84 -0.66
C PHE A 16 -9.53 5.87 -0.91
N LEU A 17 -9.31 4.86 -1.76
CA LEU A 17 -10.29 3.79 -2.02
C LEU A 17 -10.63 3.01 -0.75
N LEU A 18 -9.62 2.64 0.04
CA LEU A 18 -9.79 1.94 1.30
C LEU A 18 -10.46 2.79 2.39
N SER A 19 -10.49 4.11 2.23
CA SER A 19 -11.20 5.02 3.12
C SER A 19 -12.67 5.24 2.72
N SER A 20 -13.07 4.78 1.54
CA SER A 20 -14.44 4.89 1.06
C SER A 20 -15.29 3.70 1.50
N GLU A 21 -16.14 3.90 2.51
CA GLU A 21 -17.07 2.86 2.97
C GLU A 21 -17.98 2.41 1.83
N ALA A 22 -18.53 3.35 1.05
CA ALA A 22 -19.42 3.03 -0.06
C ALA A 22 -18.76 2.15 -1.14
N PHE A 23 -17.46 2.38 -1.41
CA PHE A 23 -16.71 1.52 -2.33
C PHE A 23 -16.49 0.12 -1.74
N LEU A 24 -16.11 0.04 -0.47
CA LEU A 24 -15.83 -1.22 0.20
C LEU A 24 -17.08 -2.06 0.50
N GLU A 25 -18.27 -1.46 0.57
CA GLU A 25 -19.50 -2.22 0.73
C GLU A 25 -19.70 -3.26 -0.38
N THR A 26 -19.31 -2.92 -1.60
CA THR A 26 -19.51 -3.77 -2.79
C THR A 26 -18.22 -4.41 -3.33
N HIS A 27 -17.06 -3.86 -2.98
CA HIS A 27 -15.77 -4.28 -3.57
C HIS A 27 -14.74 -4.79 -2.55
N ARG A 28 -15.17 -5.09 -1.32
CA ARG A 28 -14.29 -5.63 -0.30
C ARG A 28 -13.71 -6.99 -0.72
N PRO A 29 -12.40 -7.20 -0.62
CA PRO A 29 -11.79 -8.48 -0.90
C PRO A 29 -12.22 -9.53 0.15
N GLU A 30 -12.53 -10.73 -0.30
CA GLU A 30 -12.81 -11.88 0.59
C GLU A 30 -11.51 -12.38 1.25
N VAL A 31 -10.42 -12.37 0.51
CA VAL A 31 -9.11 -12.85 0.96
C VAL A 31 -8.12 -11.70 0.94
N VAL A 32 -7.44 -11.49 2.05
CA VAL A 32 -6.31 -10.57 2.17
C VAL A 32 -5.06 -11.37 2.44
N VAL A 33 -4.03 -11.18 1.61
CA VAL A 33 -2.69 -11.74 1.83
C VAL A 33 -1.77 -10.61 2.26
N GLN A 34 -1.34 -10.63 3.50
CA GLN A 34 -0.43 -9.65 4.07
C GLN A 34 1.00 -10.16 3.98
N PHE A 35 1.87 -9.43 3.28
CA PHE A 35 3.30 -9.69 3.24
C PHE A 35 4.03 -8.77 4.21
N GLY A 36 4.69 -9.37 5.21
CA GLY A 36 5.39 -8.64 6.26
C GLY A 36 4.45 -7.89 7.21
N ALA A 37 4.92 -6.76 7.73
CA ALA A 37 4.22 -6.01 8.78
C ALA A 37 2.83 -5.51 8.34
N ALA A 38 1.93 -5.38 9.30
CA ALA A 38 0.61 -4.84 9.09
C ALA A 38 0.67 -3.42 8.48
N PRO A 39 -0.30 -3.03 7.67
CA PRO A 39 -0.41 -1.67 7.14
C PRO A 39 -0.41 -0.66 8.29
N THR A 40 0.16 0.50 8.02
CA THR A 40 0.28 1.56 9.05
C THR A 40 -0.83 2.58 9.00
N SER A 41 -1.57 2.60 7.91
CA SER A 41 -2.74 3.46 7.76
C SER A 41 -3.97 2.86 8.43
N ARG A 42 -4.85 3.73 8.92
CA ARG A 42 -6.14 3.31 9.49
C ARG A 42 -6.97 2.51 8.48
N ALA A 43 -7.01 2.97 7.23
CA ALA A 43 -7.75 2.33 6.16
C ALA A 43 -7.21 0.92 5.86
N GLY A 44 -5.88 0.77 5.73
CA GLY A 44 -5.24 -0.53 5.55
C GLY A 44 -5.46 -1.48 6.74
N LEU A 45 -5.33 -0.98 7.98
CA LEU A 45 -5.64 -1.78 9.18
C LEU A 45 -7.10 -2.19 9.23
N GLY A 46 -8.01 -1.28 8.83
CA GLY A 46 -9.43 -1.58 8.72
C GLY A 46 -9.71 -2.71 7.73
N LEU A 47 -9.06 -2.69 6.56
CA LEU A 47 -9.18 -3.76 5.57
C LEU A 47 -8.71 -5.10 6.15
N VAL A 48 -7.53 -5.14 6.74
CA VAL A 48 -6.98 -6.37 7.35
C VAL A 48 -7.89 -6.88 8.47
N GLY A 49 -8.36 -5.98 9.34
CA GLY A 49 -9.25 -6.33 10.46
C GLY A 49 -10.64 -6.81 10.02
N ALA A 50 -11.10 -6.41 8.85
CA ALA A 50 -12.41 -6.76 8.30
C ALA A 50 -12.37 -7.88 7.26
N ALA A 51 -11.19 -8.39 6.91
CA ALA A 51 -11.03 -9.46 5.94
C ALA A 51 -11.81 -10.72 6.37
N SER A 52 -12.50 -11.36 5.44
CA SER A 52 -13.17 -12.65 5.69
C SER A 52 -12.11 -13.74 5.94
N ARG A 53 -11.03 -13.70 5.18
CA ARG A 53 -9.88 -14.58 5.32
C ARG A 53 -8.59 -13.77 5.27
N LEU A 54 -7.76 -13.90 6.30
CA LEU A 54 -6.45 -13.25 6.38
C LEU A 54 -5.34 -14.28 6.36
N LEU A 55 -4.42 -14.14 5.42
CA LEU A 55 -3.20 -14.93 5.32
C LEU A 55 -2.01 -14.00 5.59
N ILE A 56 -1.09 -14.40 6.48
CA ILE A 56 0.11 -13.62 6.79
C ILE A 56 1.34 -14.39 6.29
N VAL A 57 2.22 -13.69 5.61
CA VAL A 57 3.47 -14.22 5.05
C VAL A 57 4.62 -13.41 5.63
N ASP A 58 5.38 -14.02 6.54
CA ASP A 58 6.53 -13.41 7.18
C ASP A 58 7.60 -14.46 7.47
N PRO A 59 8.82 -14.34 6.94
CA PRO A 59 9.85 -15.36 7.06
C PRO A 59 10.25 -15.63 8.52
N ASP A 60 10.18 -14.62 9.37
CA ASP A 60 10.59 -14.69 10.76
C ASP A 60 9.42 -15.00 11.72
N ASP A 61 8.21 -15.04 11.18
CA ASP A 61 6.95 -15.20 11.94
C ASP A 61 6.80 -14.24 13.15
N LEU A 62 7.40 -13.08 13.03
CA LEU A 62 7.42 -12.03 14.06
C LEU A 62 6.33 -11.00 13.90
N VAL A 63 5.64 -11.01 12.77
CA VAL A 63 4.62 -10.01 12.46
C VAL A 63 3.46 -10.13 13.42
N ALA A 64 3.17 -9.03 14.08
CA ALA A 64 1.99 -8.93 14.90
C ALA A 64 0.72 -9.03 14.05
N ASP A 65 -0.18 -9.89 14.45
CA ASP A 65 -1.57 -9.90 14.05
C ASP A 65 -2.38 -9.16 15.13
N PRO A 66 -2.52 -7.84 15.04
CA PRO A 66 -3.13 -7.05 16.10
C PRO A 66 -4.61 -7.38 16.30
N HIS A 67 -5.23 -8.04 15.34
CA HIS A 67 -6.63 -8.43 15.37
C HIS A 67 -6.85 -9.91 15.71
N GLY A 68 -5.76 -10.71 15.76
CA GLY A 68 -5.84 -12.16 16.01
C GLY A 68 -6.66 -12.90 14.95
N ARG A 69 -6.62 -12.47 13.70
CA ARG A 69 -7.52 -12.92 12.63
C ARG A 69 -6.87 -13.76 11.55
N ALA A 70 -5.56 -13.95 11.61
CA ALA A 70 -4.87 -14.75 10.62
C ALA A 70 -5.39 -16.19 10.60
N GLU A 71 -5.94 -16.61 9.48
CA GLU A 71 -6.35 -18.01 9.25
C GLU A 71 -5.13 -18.90 9.07
N HIS A 72 -4.12 -18.40 8.36
CA HIS A 72 -2.84 -19.07 8.16
C HIS A 72 -1.68 -18.08 8.22
N ARG A 73 -0.57 -18.58 8.75
CA ARG A 73 0.71 -17.88 8.81
C ARG A 73 1.76 -18.73 8.10
N PHE A 74 2.49 -18.11 7.19
CA PHE A 74 3.53 -18.77 6.40
C PHE A 74 4.89 -18.18 6.75
N ALA A 75 5.73 -18.94 7.43
CA ALA A 75 7.11 -18.57 7.76
C ALA A 75 8.03 -18.76 6.54
N VAL A 76 7.77 -17.99 5.48
CA VAL A 76 8.52 -18.05 4.23
C VAL A 76 8.71 -16.64 3.66
N HIS A 77 9.74 -16.46 2.82
CA HIS A 77 9.91 -15.23 2.10
C HIS A 77 8.79 -14.99 1.08
N ALA A 78 8.32 -13.74 0.98
CA ALA A 78 7.27 -13.34 0.05
C ALA A 78 7.53 -13.81 -1.39
N GLY A 79 8.77 -13.67 -1.88
CA GLY A 79 9.17 -14.13 -3.21
C GLY A 79 9.03 -15.65 -3.40
N GLN A 80 9.37 -16.44 -2.40
CA GLN A 80 9.23 -17.90 -2.47
C GLN A 80 7.76 -18.32 -2.56
N LEU A 81 6.89 -17.70 -1.75
CA LEU A 81 5.46 -17.96 -1.83
C LEU A 81 4.90 -17.52 -3.19
N ALA A 82 5.26 -16.32 -3.65
CA ALA A 82 4.76 -15.79 -4.91
C ALA A 82 5.16 -16.67 -6.10
N HIS A 83 6.42 -17.08 -6.21
CA HIS A 83 6.86 -18.00 -7.27
C HIS A 83 6.13 -19.35 -7.19
N GLY A 84 6.07 -19.94 -6.00
CA GLY A 84 5.37 -21.20 -5.81
C GLY A 84 3.87 -21.14 -6.09
N ALA A 85 3.24 -19.99 -5.90
CA ALA A 85 1.84 -19.77 -6.22
C ALA A 85 1.63 -19.59 -7.73
N VAL A 86 2.45 -18.78 -8.39
CA VAL A 86 2.37 -18.56 -9.86
C VAL A 86 2.49 -19.87 -10.62
N ASP A 87 3.43 -20.74 -10.23
CA ASP A 87 3.64 -22.03 -10.87
C ASP A 87 2.46 -23.01 -10.73
N ARG A 88 1.59 -22.79 -9.76
CA ARG A 88 0.47 -23.68 -9.42
C ARG A 88 -0.90 -23.12 -9.71
N LEU A 89 -0.99 -21.81 -9.84
CA LEU A 89 -2.28 -21.16 -10.16
C LEU A 89 -2.54 -21.27 -11.66
N PRO A 90 -3.80 -21.58 -12.07
CA PRO A 90 -4.16 -21.51 -13.46
C PRO A 90 -4.04 -20.07 -13.96
N GLU A 91 -3.67 -19.92 -15.24
CA GLU A 91 -3.77 -18.62 -15.89
C GLU A 91 -5.20 -18.07 -15.72
N ARG A 92 -5.28 -16.87 -15.21
CA ARG A 92 -6.54 -16.16 -15.07
C ARG A 92 -6.49 -14.85 -15.85
N THR A 93 -7.54 -14.60 -16.58
CA THR A 93 -7.82 -13.26 -17.09
C THR A 93 -8.25 -12.35 -15.94
N CYS A 94 -7.97 -11.05 -16.04
CA CYS A 94 -8.58 -10.06 -15.14
C CYS A 94 -10.09 -10.28 -15.11
N GLY A 95 -10.63 -10.43 -13.90
CA GLY A 95 -12.07 -10.46 -13.72
C GLY A 95 -12.62 -9.06 -13.50
N ALA A 96 -13.94 -8.89 -13.69
CA ALA A 96 -14.63 -7.62 -13.51
C ALA A 96 -14.34 -6.94 -12.16
N TRP A 97 -14.11 -7.72 -11.11
CA TRP A 97 -13.74 -7.19 -9.79
C TRP A 97 -12.42 -6.42 -9.83
N LEU A 98 -11.37 -6.97 -10.45
CA LEU A 98 -10.09 -6.28 -10.58
C LEU A 98 -10.19 -5.09 -11.53
N GLU A 99 -10.93 -5.21 -12.62
CA GLU A 99 -11.19 -4.11 -13.55
C GLU A 99 -11.82 -2.92 -12.82
N THR A 100 -12.85 -3.15 -12.00
CA THR A 100 -13.47 -2.09 -11.20
C THR A 100 -12.48 -1.43 -10.22
N TRP A 101 -11.59 -2.21 -9.58
CA TRP A 101 -10.56 -1.64 -8.72
C TRP A 101 -9.57 -0.77 -9.48
N LEU A 102 -9.18 -1.17 -10.68
CA LEU A 102 -8.25 -0.40 -11.51
C LEU A 102 -8.89 0.88 -12.05
N GLU A 103 -10.14 0.83 -12.48
CA GLU A 103 -10.91 2.00 -12.90
C GLU A 103 -11.10 3.00 -11.75
N ALA A 104 -11.47 2.51 -10.57
CA ALA A 104 -11.60 3.35 -9.40
C ALA A 104 -10.27 3.95 -8.95
N ASP A 105 -9.15 3.22 -9.10
CA ASP A 105 -7.81 3.71 -8.81
C ASP A 105 -7.41 4.84 -9.75
N GLU A 106 -7.71 4.72 -11.03
CA GLU A 106 -7.44 5.75 -12.02
C GLU A 106 -8.22 7.04 -11.72
N LEU A 107 -9.53 6.92 -11.56
CA LEU A 107 -10.41 8.05 -11.24
C LEU A 107 -10.04 8.69 -9.89
N GLY A 108 -9.75 7.88 -8.88
CA GLY A 108 -9.35 8.36 -7.56
C GLY A 108 -8.01 9.09 -7.61
N ARG A 109 -7.06 8.59 -8.39
CA ARG A 109 -5.76 9.25 -8.55
C ARG A 109 -5.88 10.58 -9.27
N ASP A 110 -6.63 10.62 -10.36
CA ASP A 110 -6.87 11.85 -11.12
C ASP A 110 -7.55 12.92 -10.26
N ALA A 111 -8.54 12.54 -9.47
CA ALA A 111 -9.21 13.45 -8.54
C ALA A 111 -8.26 13.99 -7.44
N VAL A 112 -7.39 13.15 -6.90
CA VAL A 112 -6.38 13.55 -5.91
C VAL A 112 -5.40 14.55 -6.55
N ASP A 113 -4.85 14.23 -7.72
CA ASP A 113 -3.88 15.10 -8.39
C ASP A 113 -4.52 16.43 -8.77
N ALA A 114 -5.72 16.43 -9.35
CA ALA A 114 -6.45 17.66 -9.68
C ALA A 114 -6.70 18.52 -8.43
N THR A 115 -7.03 17.89 -7.29
CA THR A 115 -7.31 18.62 -6.04
C THR A 115 -6.05 19.29 -5.49
N ILE A 116 -4.94 18.56 -5.42
CA ILE A 116 -3.69 19.11 -4.85
C ILE A 116 -2.99 20.08 -5.80
N ASP A 117 -3.19 19.96 -7.11
CA ASP A 117 -2.61 20.87 -8.11
C ASP A 117 -3.40 22.14 -8.27
N ALA A 118 -4.69 22.14 -7.92
CA ALA A 118 -5.54 23.36 -7.93
C ALA A 118 -5.25 24.32 -6.76
N SER A 119 -4.51 23.88 -5.73
CA SER A 119 -4.18 24.73 -4.58
C SER A 119 -2.88 25.51 -4.82
N ASP A 120 -2.94 26.82 -4.63
CA ASP A 120 -1.74 27.70 -4.63
C ASP A 120 -0.99 27.65 -3.29
N GLU A 121 -1.63 27.10 -2.23
CA GLU A 121 -1.02 26.97 -0.91
C GLU A 121 -0.12 25.73 -0.83
N PRO A 122 0.99 25.80 -0.08
CA PRO A 122 1.81 24.65 0.21
C PRO A 122 0.99 23.56 0.91
N TYR A 123 1.00 22.34 0.34
CA TYR A 123 0.32 21.18 0.89
C TYR A 123 1.31 20.03 1.04
N GLU A 124 1.38 19.43 2.23
CA GLU A 124 2.38 18.41 2.55
C GLU A 124 2.32 17.22 1.58
N GLY A 125 1.12 16.78 1.21
CA GLY A 125 0.92 15.68 0.26
C GLY A 125 1.49 15.98 -1.13
N ARG A 126 1.37 17.24 -1.61
CA ARG A 126 1.99 17.69 -2.86
C ARG A 126 3.52 17.67 -2.76
N ILE A 127 4.06 18.17 -1.65
CA ILE A 127 5.50 18.16 -1.40
C ILE A 127 6.03 16.72 -1.41
N ALA A 128 5.36 15.80 -0.72
CA ALA A 128 5.75 14.38 -0.68
C ALA A 128 5.72 13.74 -2.08
N ARG A 129 4.68 14.00 -2.88
CA ARG A 129 4.56 13.53 -4.27
C ARG A 129 5.69 14.08 -5.14
N ASP A 130 5.88 15.39 -5.12
CA ASP A 130 6.77 16.09 -6.04
C ASP A 130 8.25 15.81 -5.69
N VAL A 131 8.59 15.74 -4.41
CA VAL A 131 9.93 15.30 -3.96
C VAL A 131 10.22 13.88 -4.44
N ALA A 132 9.32 12.95 -4.22
CA ALA A 132 9.50 11.58 -4.67
C ALA A 132 9.63 11.49 -6.21
N ALA A 133 8.88 12.30 -6.95
CA ALA A 133 8.91 12.33 -8.41
C ALA A 133 10.20 12.93 -8.97
N SER A 134 10.77 13.95 -8.31
CA SER A 134 11.96 14.70 -8.77
C SER A 134 13.27 13.96 -8.54
N LEU A 135 13.31 12.98 -7.66
CA LEU A 135 14.55 12.28 -7.34
C LEU A 135 15.03 11.39 -8.50
N PRO A 136 16.32 11.39 -8.84
CA PRO A 136 16.87 10.50 -9.86
C PRO A 136 16.67 9.02 -9.51
N GLU A 137 16.70 8.18 -10.54
CA GLU A 137 16.74 6.73 -10.36
C GLU A 137 17.99 6.30 -9.57
N GLY A 138 17.85 5.34 -8.67
CA GLY A 138 18.90 4.89 -7.77
C GLY A 138 19.01 5.72 -6.47
N SER A 139 18.18 6.76 -6.32
CA SER A 139 18.18 7.58 -5.11
C SER A 139 17.64 6.84 -3.89
N ALA A 140 18.09 7.31 -2.70
CA ALA A 140 17.49 6.95 -1.42
C ALA A 140 16.79 8.16 -0.82
N LEU A 141 15.52 7.99 -0.45
CA LEU A 141 14.72 8.99 0.27
C LEU A 141 14.54 8.54 1.72
N VAL A 142 15.09 9.30 2.66
CA VAL A 142 14.87 9.10 4.08
C VAL A 142 13.72 10.00 4.51
N VAL A 143 12.67 9.41 5.06
CA VAL A 143 11.45 10.13 5.45
C VAL A 143 11.22 10.01 6.96
N GLY A 144 10.86 11.14 7.59
CA GLY A 144 10.52 11.19 9.01
C GLY A 144 9.25 10.41 9.36
N SER A 145 9.14 10.06 10.63
CA SER A 145 7.92 9.46 11.18
C SER A 145 6.73 10.42 11.13
N SER A 146 5.57 9.95 11.59
CA SER A 146 4.33 10.73 11.69
C SER A 146 3.75 11.10 10.31
N MET A 147 3.47 12.38 10.03
CA MET A 147 2.84 12.81 8.79
C MET A 147 3.69 12.58 7.54
N PRO A 148 5.00 12.88 7.50
CA PRO A 148 5.79 12.75 6.27
C PRO A 148 5.73 11.36 5.64
N VAL A 149 5.83 10.28 6.44
CA VAL A 149 5.76 8.91 5.88
C VAL A 149 4.34 8.55 5.43
N ARG A 150 3.32 9.11 6.06
CA ARG A 150 1.92 8.91 5.68
C ARG A 150 1.59 9.66 4.40
N ASP A 151 2.07 10.88 4.27
CA ASP A 151 1.89 11.67 3.06
C ASP A 151 2.61 11.02 1.88
N LEU A 152 3.81 10.53 2.09
CA LEU A 152 4.51 9.78 1.06
C LEU A 152 3.74 8.49 0.68
N ASP A 153 3.15 7.80 1.64
CA ASP A 153 2.34 6.61 1.39
C ASP A 153 1.06 6.92 0.62
N ALA A 154 0.41 8.05 0.91
CA ALA A 154 -0.82 8.44 0.25
C ALA A 154 -0.61 9.02 -1.16
N TYR A 155 0.42 9.85 -1.33
CA TYR A 155 0.55 10.73 -2.50
C TYR A 155 1.65 10.34 -3.48
N MET A 156 2.69 9.62 -3.06
CA MET A 156 3.75 9.17 -3.97
C MET A 156 3.19 8.27 -5.07
N LEU A 157 3.55 8.55 -6.32
CA LEU A 157 3.23 7.67 -7.45
C LEU A 157 4.12 6.41 -7.44
N PRO A 158 3.60 5.27 -7.91
CA PRO A 158 4.41 4.08 -8.13
C PRO A 158 5.56 4.36 -9.09
N ARG A 159 6.77 3.96 -8.71
CA ARG A 159 7.96 4.11 -9.55
C ARG A 159 9.04 3.11 -9.18
N HIS A 160 9.91 2.81 -10.15
CA HIS A 160 11.14 2.07 -9.92
C HIS A 160 12.28 2.99 -9.45
N GLY A 161 13.33 2.39 -8.93
CA GLY A 161 14.60 3.05 -8.67
C GLY A 161 14.62 4.05 -7.52
N LEU A 162 13.59 4.10 -6.67
CA LEU A 162 13.61 4.89 -5.44
C LEU A 162 13.57 3.98 -4.22
N ARG A 163 14.62 4.05 -3.40
CA ARG A 163 14.67 3.36 -2.11
C ARG A 163 14.16 4.29 -1.02
N VAL A 164 13.03 3.94 -0.41
CA VAL A 164 12.46 4.71 0.70
C VAL A 164 12.83 4.08 2.03
N LEU A 165 13.36 4.89 2.94
CA LEU A 165 13.71 4.50 4.30
C LEU A 165 12.95 5.40 5.28
N ALA A 166 12.44 4.83 6.36
CA ALA A 166 11.77 5.59 7.42
C ALA A 166 12.30 5.15 8.79
N ASN A 167 12.39 6.08 9.73
CA ASN A 167 12.80 5.83 11.11
C ASN A 167 11.68 5.28 11.98
N ARG A 168 10.73 4.58 11.37
CA ARG A 168 9.56 4.04 12.06
C ARG A 168 9.95 2.96 13.07
N GLY A 169 9.39 3.06 14.27
CA GLY A 169 9.70 2.18 15.39
C GLY A 169 10.75 2.75 16.36
N ALA A 170 11.53 3.73 15.93
CA ALA A 170 12.46 4.48 16.78
C ALA A 170 12.01 5.94 16.97
N SER A 171 10.75 6.22 16.62
CA SER A 171 10.21 7.58 16.69
C SER A 171 9.77 7.90 18.09
N GLY A 172 10.32 8.99 18.62
CA GLY A 172 9.69 9.73 19.68
C GLY A 172 8.61 10.67 19.16
N ILE A 173 8.00 11.42 20.06
CA ILE A 173 7.28 12.65 19.73
C ILE A 173 8.38 13.71 19.62
N ASP A 174 8.57 14.21 18.44
CA ASP A 174 9.53 15.29 18.15
C ASP A 174 8.92 16.63 18.53
#